data_e862f7c7fcaaf6d5a9a54f3fe6d79568
#
_entry.id   e862f7c7fcaaf6d5a9a54f3fe6d79568
#
_cell.length_a   1.000
_cell.length_b   1.000
_cell.length_c   1.000
_cell.angle_alpha   90.00
_cell.angle_beta   90.00
_cell.angle_gamma   90.00
#
_symmetry.space_group_name_H-M   'P 1'
#
loop_
_entity.id
_entity.type
_entity.pdbx_description
1 polymer ?
#
loop_
_entity_poly.entity_id
_entity_poly.type
_entity_poly.pdbx_seq_one_letter_code
_entity_poly.pdbx_strand_id
1 'polypeptide(L)'
;MRLLIGFFAVFFSVVSASAEDKLTAAIASIDADVVFMRHALAPGFGDPANFALENCATQRNLDSVGRKQAMEIGAEIRLSATTFTEVLSSEWCRCKETTELLGLGSWDPFSGLNSFFRTSPTKMSF
;
A
#
# COMPACT_ATOMS: atom_id res chain seq x y z
N MET A 1 48.97 42.75 -23.44
CA MET A 1 47.98 42.75 -22.37
C MET A 1 46.85 41.81 -22.79
N ARG A 2 46.85 40.52 -22.29
CA ARG A 2 45.89 39.47 -22.67
C ARG A 2 44.86 39.36 -21.55
N LEU A 3 43.61 39.72 -21.85
CA LEU A 3 42.48 39.62 -20.94
C LEU A 3 41.96 38.18 -20.96
N LEU A 4 42.11 37.44 -19.87
CA LEU A 4 41.50 36.12 -19.67
C LEU A 4 40.11 36.32 -19.06
N ILE A 5 39.06 36.10 -19.88
CA ILE A 5 37.67 36.07 -19.41
C ILE A 5 37.41 34.67 -18.89
N GLY A 6 37.38 34.52 -17.57
CA GLY A 6 36.97 33.26 -16.92
C GLY A 6 35.46 33.05 -17.03
N PHE A 7 35.08 31.99 -17.72
CA PHE A 7 33.67 31.57 -17.83
C PHE A 7 33.29 30.77 -16.57
N PHE A 8 32.56 31.39 -15.68
CA PHE A 8 32.05 30.72 -14.47
C PHE A 8 30.77 29.99 -14.81
N ALA A 9 30.85 28.67 -15.02
CA ALA A 9 29.68 27.85 -15.25
C ALA A 9 28.95 27.59 -13.91
N VAL A 10 27.83 28.27 -13.70
CA VAL A 10 26.94 28.01 -12.57
C VAL A 10 26.14 26.76 -12.90
N PHE A 11 26.49 25.63 -12.27
CA PHE A 11 25.66 24.41 -12.30
C PHE A 11 24.43 24.62 -11.42
N PHE A 12 23.28 24.86 -12.04
CA PHE A 12 21.96 24.77 -11.36
C PHE A 12 21.64 23.29 -11.21
N SER A 13 21.82 22.76 -10.01
CA SER A 13 21.28 21.45 -9.65
C SER A 13 19.77 21.58 -9.49
N VAL A 14 19.03 21.07 -10.48
CA VAL A 14 17.57 20.93 -10.39
C VAL A 14 17.32 19.75 -9.46
N VAL A 15 16.97 20.02 -8.20
CA VAL A 15 16.47 19.00 -7.28
C VAL A 15 15.06 18.65 -7.75
N SER A 16 14.95 17.52 -8.43
CA SER A 16 13.63 16.95 -8.73
C SER A 16 13.03 16.46 -7.40
N ALA A 17 12.03 17.17 -6.88
CA ALA A 17 11.21 16.67 -5.81
C ALA A 17 10.51 15.39 -6.29
N SER A 18 10.96 14.25 -5.77
CA SER A 18 10.45 12.94 -6.17
C SER A 18 9.07 12.65 -5.55
N ALA A 19 8.39 11.63 -6.03
CA ALA A 19 7.11 11.15 -5.47
C ALA A 19 7.22 10.77 -3.98
N GLU A 20 8.43 10.47 -3.52
CA GLU A 20 8.81 10.18 -2.13
C GLU A 20 8.37 11.25 -1.14
N ASP A 21 8.54 12.53 -1.49
CA ASP A 21 8.19 13.64 -0.60
C ASP A 21 6.68 13.81 -0.43
N LYS A 22 5.88 13.33 -1.39
CA LYS A 22 4.42 13.54 -1.40
C LYS A 22 3.69 12.72 -0.35
N LEU A 23 4.04 11.44 -0.17
CA LEU A 23 3.39 10.57 0.83
C LEU A 23 3.72 11.05 2.24
N THR A 24 4.99 11.26 2.53
CA THR A 24 5.46 11.76 3.82
C THR A 24 4.87 13.13 4.15
N ALA A 25 4.87 14.05 3.17
CA ALA A 25 4.27 15.37 3.34
C ALA A 25 2.75 15.30 3.56
N ALA A 26 2.04 14.42 2.86
CA ALA A 26 0.61 14.23 3.04
C ALA A 26 0.28 13.72 4.45
N ILE A 27 1.01 12.70 4.93
CA ILE A 27 0.85 12.16 6.29
C ILE A 27 1.11 13.26 7.33
N ALA A 28 2.20 13.99 7.20
CA ALA A 28 2.57 15.06 8.12
C ALA A 28 1.57 16.23 8.09
N SER A 29 0.98 16.55 6.93
CA SER A 29 0.04 17.68 6.81
C SER A 29 -1.27 17.48 7.55
N ILE A 30 -1.66 16.25 7.84
CA ILE A 30 -2.89 15.89 8.55
C ILE A 30 -2.61 15.26 9.93
N ASP A 31 -1.34 15.21 10.34
CA ASP A 31 -0.90 14.60 11.62
C ASP A 31 -1.46 13.18 11.79
N ALA A 32 -1.29 12.35 10.76
CA ALA A 32 -1.86 11.01 10.73
C ALA A 32 -0.96 10.00 11.44
N ASP A 33 -1.52 9.27 12.41
CA ASP A 33 -0.87 8.15 13.08
C ASP A 33 -1.09 6.81 12.38
N VAL A 34 -2.10 6.71 11.53
CA VAL A 34 -2.51 5.45 10.86
C VAL A 34 -2.76 5.68 9.38
N VAL A 35 -2.27 4.78 8.56
CA VAL A 35 -2.55 4.73 7.11
C VAL A 35 -3.33 3.48 6.79
N PHE A 36 -4.52 3.63 6.24
CA PHE A 36 -5.33 2.52 5.73
C PHE A 36 -5.15 2.38 4.23
N MET A 37 -4.90 1.15 3.78
CA MET A 37 -4.79 0.84 2.37
C MET A 37 -5.75 -0.30 1.99
N ARG A 38 -6.40 -0.17 0.85
CA ARG A 38 -7.14 -1.28 0.25
C ARG A 38 -6.15 -2.28 -0.37
N HIS A 39 -6.52 -3.58 -0.38
CA HIS A 39 -5.76 -4.59 -1.12
C HIS A 39 -5.55 -4.20 -2.60
N ALA A 40 -4.49 -4.67 -3.22
CA ALA A 40 -4.20 -4.49 -4.64
C ALA A 40 -5.30 -5.11 -5.52
N LEU A 41 -5.23 -4.92 -6.82
CA LEU A 41 -6.26 -5.34 -7.75
C LEU A 41 -6.56 -6.85 -7.64
N ALA A 42 -7.79 -7.14 -7.26
CA ALA A 42 -8.37 -8.49 -7.29
C ALA A 42 -9.62 -8.42 -8.18
N PRO A 43 -9.61 -8.99 -9.40
CA PRO A 43 -10.70 -8.87 -10.36
C PRO A 43 -12.02 -9.43 -9.85
N GLY A 44 -13.14 -8.86 -10.33
CA GLY A 44 -14.49 -9.30 -9.98
C GLY A 44 -15.05 -8.62 -8.74
N PHE A 45 -16.23 -9.09 -8.32
CA PHE A 45 -16.98 -8.57 -7.20
C PHE A 45 -17.34 -9.68 -6.22
N GLY A 46 -17.22 -9.38 -4.91
CA GLY A 46 -17.54 -10.34 -3.86
C GLY A 46 -16.59 -11.53 -3.85
N ASP A 47 -16.95 -12.52 -3.09
CA ASP A 47 -16.29 -13.82 -3.02
C ASP A 47 -17.31 -14.92 -3.30
N PRO A 48 -16.90 -16.14 -3.71
CA PRO A 48 -17.80 -17.27 -3.87
C PRO A 48 -18.63 -17.54 -2.60
N ALA A 49 -19.84 -18.07 -2.76
CA ALA A 49 -20.75 -18.31 -1.63
C ALA A 49 -20.16 -19.27 -0.57
N ASN A 50 -19.26 -20.13 -0.99
CA ASN A 50 -18.59 -21.13 -0.16
C ASN A 50 -17.17 -20.70 0.28
N PHE A 51 -16.88 -19.38 0.30
CA PHE A 51 -15.56 -18.92 0.73
C PHE A 51 -15.24 -19.34 2.18
N ALA A 52 -13.97 -19.62 2.42
CA ALA A 52 -13.41 -19.83 3.74
C ALA A 52 -12.11 -19.03 3.88
N LEU A 53 -11.91 -18.36 5.02
CA LEU A 53 -10.72 -17.51 5.24
C LEU A 53 -9.42 -18.32 5.21
N GLU A 54 -9.47 -19.57 5.63
CA GLU A 54 -8.34 -20.48 5.68
C GLU A 54 -7.99 -21.11 4.30
N ASN A 55 -8.89 -20.95 3.33
CA ASN A 55 -8.72 -21.55 2.01
C ASN A 55 -8.78 -20.52 0.88
N CYS A 56 -7.61 -20.06 0.44
CA CYS A 56 -7.49 -19.05 -0.60
C CYS A 56 -8.10 -19.47 -1.95
N ALA A 57 -8.19 -20.79 -2.24
CA ALA A 57 -8.82 -21.27 -3.47
C ALA A 57 -10.33 -20.99 -3.53
N THR A 58 -10.96 -20.72 -2.39
CA THR A 58 -12.38 -20.35 -2.29
C THR A 58 -12.61 -18.85 -2.28
N GLN A 59 -11.58 -18.05 -2.45
CA GLN A 59 -11.66 -16.60 -2.37
C GLN A 59 -11.36 -15.93 -3.71
N ARG A 60 -11.80 -14.68 -3.86
CA ARG A 60 -11.35 -13.80 -4.92
C ARG A 60 -9.94 -13.30 -4.57
N ASN A 61 -8.97 -13.61 -5.41
CA ASN A 61 -7.55 -13.33 -5.18
C ASN A 61 -6.99 -12.29 -6.15
N LEU A 62 -5.77 -11.85 -5.89
CA LEU A 62 -5.03 -10.99 -6.82
C LEU A 62 -4.76 -11.74 -8.12
N ASP A 63 -4.74 -11.01 -9.22
CA ASP A 63 -4.17 -11.48 -10.48
C ASP A 63 -2.72 -11.00 -10.63
N SER A 64 -2.11 -11.25 -11.80
CA SER A 64 -0.74 -10.81 -12.08
C SER A 64 -0.59 -9.29 -12.06
N VAL A 65 -1.62 -8.56 -12.48
CA VAL A 65 -1.63 -7.09 -12.48
C VAL A 65 -1.68 -6.58 -11.04
N GLY A 66 -2.53 -7.15 -10.21
CA GLY A 66 -2.62 -6.81 -8.78
C GLY A 66 -1.34 -7.10 -8.02
N ARG A 67 -0.69 -8.23 -8.28
CA ARG A 67 0.62 -8.55 -7.69
C ARG A 67 1.69 -7.53 -8.06
N LYS A 68 1.76 -7.18 -9.34
CA LYS A 68 2.67 -6.14 -9.82
C LYS A 68 2.38 -4.79 -9.14
N GLN A 69 1.12 -4.39 -9.08
CA GLN A 69 0.69 -3.16 -8.40
C GLN A 69 1.13 -3.13 -6.94
N ALA A 70 0.97 -4.23 -6.19
CA ALA A 70 1.39 -4.30 -4.79
C ALA A 70 2.92 -4.11 -4.64
N MET A 71 3.71 -4.76 -5.51
CA MET A 71 5.18 -4.61 -5.50
C MET A 71 5.61 -3.16 -5.83
N GLU A 72 4.97 -2.52 -6.80
CA GLU A 72 5.24 -1.14 -7.19
C GLU A 72 4.91 -0.17 -6.05
N ILE A 73 3.73 -0.29 -5.44
CA ILE A 73 3.36 0.52 -4.27
C ILE A 73 4.35 0.31 -3.13
N GLY A 74 4.74 -0.91 -2.85
CA GLY A 74 5.74 -1.21 -1.82
C GLY A 74 7.10 -0.58 -2.11
N ALA A 75 7.52 -0.56 -3.38
CA ALA A 75 8.75 0.12 -3.78
C ALA A 75 8.67 1.63 -3.52
N GLU A 76 7.57 2.27 -3.91
CA GLU A 76 7.35 3.71 -3.66
C GLU A 76 7.35 4.04 -2.16
N ILE A 77 6.69 3.22 -1.34
CA ILE A 77 6.68 3.41 0.12
C ILE A 77 8.09 3.27 0.70
N ARG A 78 8.87 2.26 0.30
CA ARG A 78 10.25 2.07 0.80
C ARG A 78 11.20 3.17 0.35
N LEU A 79 10.94 3.80 -0.79
CA LEU A 79 11.69 4.96 -1.24
C LEU A 79 11.29 6.25 -0.50
N SER A 80 10.11 6.31 0.08
CA SER A 80 9.70 7.46 0.89
C SER A 80 10.40 7.46 2.25
N ALA A 81 10.42 8.60 2.93
CA ALA A 81 10.91 8.71 4.30
C ALA A 81 9.92 8.16 5.35
N THR A 82 8.80 7.58 4.91
CA THR A 82 7.75 7.05 5.79
C THR A 82 8.19 5.71 6.37
N THR A 83 8.13 5.61 7.70
CA THR A 83 8.37 4.36 8.43
C THR A 83 7.13 3.95 9.20
N PHE A 84 6.90 2.64 9.31
CA PHE A 84 5.80 2.07 10.07
C PHE A 84 6.36 1.27 11.24
N THR A 85 5.79 1.47 12.44
CA THR A 85 6.13 0.69 13.63
C THR A 85 5.40 -0.63 13.66
N GLU A 86 4.25 -0.71 13.00
CA GLU A 86 3.42 -1.90 12.90
C GLU A 86 2.75 -1.95 11.53
N VAL A 87 2.67 -3.14 10.95
CA VAL A 87 1.95 -3.41 9.70
C VAL A 87 0.95 -4.53 9.96
N LEU A 88 -0.33 -4.23 9.72
CA LEU A 88 -1.42 -5.16 9.95
C LEU A 88 -2.15 -5.49 8.65
N SER A 89 -2.61 -6.71 8.52
CA SER A 89 -3.43 -7.17 7.40
C SER A 89 -4.74 -7.78 7.87
N SER A 90 -5.80 -7.58 7.09
CA SER A 90 -6.99 -8.44 7.16
C SER A 90 -6.61 -9.89 6.86
N GLU A 91 -7.39 -10.84 7.38
CA GLU A 91 -7.19 -12.29 7.18
C GLU A 91 -7.55 -12.78 5.77
N TRP A 92 -8.18 -11.95 4.94
CA TRP A 92 -8.48 -12.28 3.54
C TRP A 92 -7.19 -12.51 2.74
N CYS A 93 -7.17 -13.56 1.94
CA CYS A 93 -5.96 -13.95 1.20
C CYS A 93 -5.41 -12.84 0.30
N ARG A 94 -6.27 -12.10 -0.40
CA ARG A 94 -5.86 -10.94 -1.21
C ARG A 94 -5.23 -9.82 -0.39
N CYS A 95 -5.65 -9.64 0.87
CA CYS A 95 -5.07 -8.64 1.77
C CYS A 95 -3.70 -9.10 2.26
N LYS A 96 -3.59 -10.34 2.72
CA LYS A 96 -2.32 -10.94 3.15
C LYS A 96 -1.29 -10.93 2.02
N GLU A 97 -1.68 -11.37 0.82
CA GLU A 97 -0.80 -11.37 -0.35
C GLU A 97 -0.37 -9.94 -0.74
N THR A 98 -1.28 -8.96 -0.68
CA THR A 98 -0.92 -7.56 -0.89
C THR A 98 0.13 -7.11 0.11
N THR A 99 -0.10 -7.34 1.40
CA THR A 99 0.81 -6.92 2.48
C THR A 99 2.20 -7.56 2.34
N GLU A 100 2.25 -8.84 2.02
CA GLU A 100 3.50 -9.56 1.74
C GLU A 100 4.28 -8.93 0.58
N LEU A 101 3.59 -8.65 -0.53
CA LEU A 101 4.19 -8.07 -1.74
C LEU A 101 4.62 -6.61 -1.58
N LEU A 102 4.03 -5.86 -0.65
CA LEU A 102 4.52 -4.53 -0.30
C LEU A 102 5.96 -4.57 0.24
N GLY A 103 6.36 -5.63 0.93
CA GLY A 103 7.71 -5.82 1.45
C GLY A 103 8.13 -4.74 2.46
N LEU A 104 7.23 -4.39 3.38
CA LEU A 104 7.45 -3.36 4.41
C LEU A 104 8.02 -3.93 5.72
N GLY A 105 8.44 -5.16 5.73
CA GLY A 105 8.95 -5.86 6.92
C GLY A 105 7.95 -6.90 7.45
N SER A 106 8.07 -7.25 8.73
CA SER A 106 7.12 -8.15 9.39
C SER A 106 5.74 -7.52 9.50
N TRP A 107 4.72 -8.36 9.42
CA TRP A 107 3.33 -7.96 9.55
C TRP A 107 2.51 -9.05 10.25
N ASP A 108 1.38 -8.67 10.85
CA ASP A 108 0.47 -9.57 11.55
C ASP A 108 -0.95 -9.51 10.97
N PRO A 109 -1.65 -10.66 10.95
CA PRO A 109 -3.08 -10.67 10.62
C PRO A 109 -3.89 -10.06 11.76
N PHE A 110 -4.88 -9.24 11.43
CA PHE A 110 -5.79 -8.62 12.38
C PHE A 110 -7.24 -8.74 11.91
N SER A 111 -8.02 -9.55 12.60
CA SER A 111 -9.42 -9.83 12.25
C SER A 111 -10.32 -8.58 12.25
N GLY A 112 -9.94 -7.54 13.02
CA GLY A 112 -10.63 -6.25 13.03
C GLY A 112 -10.63 -5.53 11.69
N LEU A 113 -9.74 -5.90 10.77
CA LEU A 113 -9.68 -5.38 9.39
C LEU A 113 -10.49 -6.21 8.39
N ASN A 114 -11.15 -7.30 8.83
CA ASN A 114 -11.96 -8.11 7.94
C ASN A 114 -13.18 -7.34 7.46
N SER A 115 -13.51 -7.47 6.16
CA SER A 115 -14.68 -6.81 5.62
C SER A 115 -15.97 -7.51 6.08
N PHE A 116 -16.96 -6.71 6.49
CA PHE A 116 -18.25 -7.18 7.02
C PHE A 116 -19.30 -7.45 5.92
N PHE A 117 -18.97 -7.27 4.66
CA PHE A 117 -19.96 -7.23 3.57
C PHE A 117 -20.65 -8.55 3.25
N ARG A 118 -20.43 -9.64 4.02
CA ARG A 118 -21.11 -10.92 3.85
C ARG A 118 -21.47 -11.68 5.12
N THR A 119 -21.52 -11.09 6.26
CA THR A 119 -22.43 -11.62 7.26
C THR A 119 -23.84 -11.25 6.80
N SER A 120 -24.60 -12.22 6.31
CA SER A 120 -26.06 -12.06 6.16
C SER A 120 -26.56 -11.37 7.42
N PRO A 121 -27.43 -10.35 7.31
CA PRO A 121 -28.00 -9.76 8.49
C PRO A 121 -28.77 -10.90 9.22
N THR A 122 -28.16 -11.45 10.24
CA THR A 122 -28.89 -12.17 11.26
C THR A 122 -29.95 -11.19 11.71
N LYS A 123 -31.23 -11.48 11.41
CA LYS A 123 -32.35 -10.68 11.89
C LYS A 123 -32.06 -10.31 13.33
N MET A 124 -31.74 -9.05 13.60
CA MET A 124 -31.87 -8.50 14.93
C MET A 124 -33.38 -8.54 15.24
N SER A 125 -33.79 -9.50 16.02
CA SER A 125 -35.11 -9.49 16.68
C SER A 125 -35.00 -8.42 17.77
N PHE A 126 -35.71 -7.32 17.56
CA PHE A 126 -36.03 -6.38 18.62
C PHE A 126 -37.12 -6.95 19.49
#